data_0c491cbae8092ea76538aea227e1d936
#
_entry.id   0c491cbae8092ea76538aea227e1d936
#
_cell.length_a   1.000
_cell.length_b   1.000
_cell.length_c   1.000
_cell.angle_alpha   90.00
_cell.angle_beta   90.00
_cell.angle_gamma   90.00
#
_symmetry.space_group_name_H-M   'P 1'
#
loop_
_entity.id
_entity.type
_entity.pdbx_description
1 polymer ?
#
loop_
_entity_poly.entity_id
_entity_poly.type
_entity_poly.pdbx_seq_one_letter_code
_entity_poly.pdbx_strand_id
1 'polypeptide(L)'
;GGFMAKIFNMTPYEVELFSPINMKRVRIPALGEIRGRASRSAEPDEFAGEIPGYATESLRPIGVPARLEPDAVYIVTGGAAAALREAGYDMSRFRLVSGAVLRSEPYGAGQRCFIEGSGLARIA
;
A
#
# COMPACT_ATOMS: atom_id res chain seq x y z
N GLY A 1 -10.41 8.35 -22.84
CA GLY A 1 -9.47 7.71 -22.20
C GLY A 1 -8.06 8.21 -22.33
N GLY A 2 -7.13 7.50 -21.90
CA GLY A 2 -5.72 7.77 -22.09
C GLY A 2 -5.14 8.92 -21.27
N PHE A 3 -5.86 9.40 -20.29
CA PHE A 3 -5.35 10.46 -19.45
C PHE A 3 -4.37 9.90 -18.44
N MET A 4 -3.22 10.55 -18.35
CA MET A 4 -2.31 10.31 -17.28
C MET A 4 -2.85 10.97 -16.02
N ALA A 5 -3.48 10.18 -15.18
CA ALA A 5 -3.73 10.62 -13.83
C ALA A 5 -2.40 10.85 -13.11
N LYS A 6 -2.36 11.76 -12.19
CA LYS A 6 -1.24 11.86 -11.27
C LYS A 6 -1.20 10.61 -10.41
N ILE A 7 0.00 10.13 -10.13
CA ILE A 7 0.21 8.92 -9.33
C ILE A 7 1.01 9.30 -8.10
N PHE A 8 0.42 9.07 -6.93
CA PHE A 8 1.06 9.31 -5.65
C PHE A 8 1.33 7.98 -4.96
N ASN A 9 2.58 7.75 -4.62
CA ASN A 9 2.98 6.55 -3.89
C ASN A 9 2.85 6.80 -2.39
N MET A 10 1.82 6.23 -1.79
CA MET A 10 1.52 6.33 -0.37
C MET A 10 1.88 5.05 0.38
N THR A 11 2.89 4.33 -0.11
CA THR A 11 3.50 3.20 0.57
C THR A 11 4.80 3.65 1.26
N PRO A 12 5.33 2.88 2.21
CA PRO A 12 6.58 3.25 2.88
C PRO A 12 7.84 3.12 2.01
N TYR A 13 7.71 2.58 0.77
CA TYR A 13 8.85 2.31 -0.09
C TYR A 13 8.69 2.90 -1.47
N GLU A 14 9.81 3.15 -2.15
CA GLU A 14 9.79 3.42 -3.58
C GLU A 14 9.13 2.25 -4.31
N VAL A 15 8.36 2.54 -5.34
CA VAL A 15 7.74 1.54 -6.22
C VAL A 15 8.47 1.54 -7.55
N GLU A 16 8.87 0.37 -8.00
CA GLU A 16 9.53 0.19 -9.29
C GLU A 16 8.67 -0.75 -10.15
N LEU A 17 8.17 -0.23 -11.25
CA LEU A 17 7.30 -0.96 -12.16
C LEU A 17 8.04 -1.25 -13.45
N PHE A 18 7.99 -2.50 -13.89
CA PHE A 18 8.50 -2.92 -15.17
C PHE A 18 7.35 -3.44 -16.03
N SER A 19 7.14 -2.78 -17.16
CA SER A 19 6.14 -3.22 -18.13
C SER A 19 6.76 -4.13 -19.17
N PRO A 20 6.36 -5.40 -19.26
CA PRO A 20 6.82 -6.29 -20.31
C PRO A 20 6.30 -5.91 -21.70
N ILE A 21 5.25 -5.09 -21.75
CA ILE A 21 4.64 -4.68 -23.04
C ILE A 21 5.57 -3.72 -23.78
N ASN A 22 6.09 -2.70 -23.09
CA ASN A 22 6.94 -1.69 -23.72
C ASN A 22 8.37 -1.69 -23.19
N MET A 23 8.73 -2.65 -22.36
CA MET A 23 10.06 -2.81 -21.77
C MET A 23 10.55 -1.59 -21.00
N LYS A 24 9.63 -0.77 -20.50
CA LYS A 24 9.96 0.40 -19.71
C LYS A 24 9.93 0.11 -18.22
N ARG A 25 10.83 0.75 -17.52
CA ARG A 25 10.93 0.72 -16.07
C ARG A 25 10.65 2.11 -15.53
N VAL A 26 9.74 2.20 -14.56
CA VAL A 26 9.34 3.46 -13.92
C VAL A 26 9.57 3.34 -12.43
N ARG A 27 10.20 4.36 -11.85
CA ARG A 27 10.39 4.48 -10.42
C ARG A 27 9.50 5.58 -9.88
N ILE A 28 8.74 5.27 -8.84
CA ILE A 28 7.82 6.21 -8.20
C ILE A 28 8.24 6.33 -6.73
N PRO A 29 8.86 7.45 -6.36
CA PRO A 29 9.32 7.63 -4.99
C PRO A 29 8.13 7.72 -4.03
N ALA A 30 8.35 7.30 -2.78
CA ALA A 30 7.37 7.45 -1.73
C ALA A 30 7.13 8.94 -1.46
N LEU A 31 5.87 9.35 -1.44
CA LEU A 31 5.47 10.73 -1.14
C LEU A 31 5.05 10.88 0.32
N GLY A 32 4.42 9.86 0.84
CA GLY A 32 3.92 9.78 2.19
C GLY A 32 3.51 8.34 2.45
N GLU A 33 2.81 8.08 3.53
CA GLU A 33 2.36 6.75 3.85
C GLU A 33 0.91 6.77 4.34
N ILE A 34 0.07 5.95 3.69
CA ILE A 34 -1.23 5.57 4.23
C ILE A 34 -1.07 4.17 4.79
N ARG A 35 -1.41 3.98 6.06
CA ARG A 35 -1.32 2.67 6.71
C ARG A 35 -2.60 2.31 7.39
N GLY A 36 -2.86 1.02 7.51
CA GLY A 36 -3.93 0.52 8.36
C GLY A 36 -3.46 0.42 9.79
N ARG A 37 -4.26 0.93 10.72
CA ARG A 37 -4.03 0.78 12.14
C ARG A 37 -5.11 -0.10 12.74
N ALA A 38 -4.70 -1.25 13.27
CA ALA A 38 -5.60 -2.15 13.96
C ALA A 38 -5.50 -1.96 15.47
N SER A 39 -6.63 -1.95 16.15
CA SER A 39 -6.68 -2.14 17.60
C SER A 39 -7.02 -3.61 17.88
N ARG A 40 -6.59 -4.09 19.02
CA ARG A 40 -6.86 -5.46 19.46
C ARG A 40 -7.56 -5.46 20.80
N SER A 41 -8.17 -6.59 21.14
CA SER A 41 -8.71 -6.82 22.48
C SER A 41 -7.62 -6.69 23.55
N ALA A 42 -7.99 -6.19 24.73
CA ALA A 42 -7.06 -6.06 25.86
C ALA A 42 -6.61 -7.43 26.37
N GLU A 43 -7.51 -8.41 26.34
CA GLU A 43 -7.27 -9.77 26.78
C GLU A 43 -7.21 -10.71 25.59
N PRO A 44 -6.40 -11.79 25.65
CA PRO A 44 -6.43 -12.83 24.62
C PRO A 44 -7.82 -13.46 24.53
N ASP A 45 -8.28 -13.79 23.32
CA ASP A 45 -9.51 -14.52 23.11
C ASP A 45 -9.27 -15.99 22.75
N GLU A 46 -8.02 -16.36 22.46
CA GLU A 46 -7.64 -17.74 22.19
C GLU A 46 -6.16 -17.97 22.50
N PHE A 47 -5.76 -19.23 22.54
CA PHE A 47 -4.36 -19.62 22.69
C PHE A 47 -4.04 -20.75 21.71
N ALA A 48 -2.89 -20.65 21.05
CA ALA A 48 -2.27 -21.74 20.31
C ALA A 48 -1.09 -22.26 21.15
N GLY A 49 -1.33 -23.30 21.96
CA GLY A 49 -0.38 -23.69 23.00
C GLY A 49 -0.25 -22.58 24.03
N GLU A 50 0.96 -22.03 24.20
CA GLU A 50 1.22 -20.91 25.10
C GLU A 50 1.18 -19.55 24.41
N ILE A 51 0.90 -19.52 23.11
CA ILE A 51 0.89 -18.29 22.30
C ILE A 51 -0.50 -17.66 22.36
N PRO A 52 -0.64 -16.44 22.92
CA PRO A 52 -1.94 -15.78 22.96
C PRO A 52 -2.34 -15.25 21.60
N GLY A 53 -3.62 -15.36 21.26
CA GLY A 53 -4.25 -14.74 20.11
C GLY A 53 -5.24 -13.66 20.57
N TYR A 54 -5.31 -12.59 19.82
CA TYR A 54 -6.13 -11.43 20.14
C TYR A 54 -7.13 -11.16 19.01
N ALA A 55 -8.32 -10.74 19.39
CA ALA A 55 -9.29 -10.29 18.40
C ALA A 55 -8.96 -8.87 17.91
N THR A 56 -9.13 -8.65 16.61
CA THR A 56 -9.06 -7.30 16.03
C THR A 56 -10.40 -6.60 16.29
N GLU A 57 -10.38 -5.50 17.01
CA GLU A 57 -11.58 -4.74 17.37
C GLU A 57 -11.91 -3.66 16.34
N SER A 58 -10.88 -3.00 15.78
CA SER A 58 -11.07 -1.98 14.78
C SER A 58 -9.89 -1.92 13.83
N LEU A 59 -10.17 -1.47 12.61
CA LEU A 59 -9.17 -1.22 11.60
C LEU A 59 -9.48 0.13 10.97
N ARG A 60 -8.53 1.06 10.98
CA ARG A 60 -8.74 2.38 10.42
C ARG A 60 -7.51 2.86 9.63
N PRO A 61 -7.71 3.69 8.60
CA PRO A 61 -6.59 4.26 7.87
C PRO A 61 -5.98 5.45 8.62
N ILE A 62 -4.66 5.55 8.55
CA ILE A 62 -3.87 6.65 9.11
C ILE A 62 -3.04 7.24 7.97
N GLY A 63 -2.95 8.56 7.93
CA GLY A 63 -2.11 9.26 6.95
C GLY A 63 -2.82 9.58 5.64
N VAL A 64 -4.12 9.41 5.56
CA VAL A 64 -4.88 9.80 4.37
C VAL A 64 -4.83 11.32 4.24
N PRO A 65 -4.47 11.86 3.07
CA PRO A 65 -4.53 13.29 2.85
C PRO A 65 -5.93 13.84 3.11
N ALA A 66 -6.01 15.02 3.71
CA ALA A 66 -7.29 15.65 4.02
C ALA A 66 -8.15 15.87 2.77
N ARG A 67 -7.49 16.03 1.62
CA ARG A 67 -8.15 16.21 0.32
C ARG A 67 -7.42 15.39 -0.73
N LEU A 68 -8.15 14.49 -1.38
CA LEU A 68 -7.63 13.74 -2.51
C LEU A 68 -7.76 14.58 -3.78
N GLU A 69 -6.70 14.60 -4.58
CA GLU A 69 -6.74 15.33 -5.86
C GLU A 69 -7.66 14.61 -6.83
N PRO A 70 -8.52 15.36 -7.58
CA PRO A 70 -9.58 14.75 -8.39
C PRO A 70 -9.08 13.89 -9.55
N ASP A 71 -7.90 14.17 -10.09
CA ASP A 71 -7.32 13.44 -11.22
C ASP A 71 -6.13 12.55 -10.81
N ALA A 72 -6.07 12.18 -9.55
CA ALA A 72 -4.98 11.39 -9.00
C ALA A 72 -5.42 10.01 -8.56
N VAL A 73 -4.49 9.05 -8.65
CA VAL A 73 -4.60 7.75 -8.01
C VAL A 73 -3.50 7.59 -6.97
N TYR A 74 -3.77 6.83 -5.94
CA TYR A 74 -2.89 6.67 -4.79
C TYR A 74 -2.51 5.21 -4.65
N ILE A 75 -1.21 4.92 -4.70
CA ILE A 75 -0.70 3.57 -4.48
C ILE A 75 -0.68 3.31 -2.98
N VAL A 76 -1.26 2.20 -2.57
CA VAL A 76 -1.35 1.80 -1.17
C VAL A 76 -0.97 0.33 -1.01
N THR A 77 -0.61 -0.05 0.20
CA THR A 77 -0.40 -1.47 0.57
C THR A 77 -1.74 -2.17 0.76
N GLY A 78 -1.72 -3.51 0.78
CA GLY A 78 -2.92 -4.30 1.02
C GLY A 78 -3.56 -4.01 2.38
N GLY A 79 -2.76 -3.82 3.42
CA GLY A 79 -3.26 -3.47 4.75
C GLY A 79 -3.93 -2.09 4.78
N ALA A 80 -3.34 -1.11 4.10
CA ALA A 80 -3.94 0.20 3.97
C ALA A 80 -5.24 0.15 3.16
N ALA A 81 -5.28 -0.64 2.08
CA ALA A 81 -6.48 -0.82 1.27
C ALA A 81 -7.64 -1.40 2.09
N ALA A 82 -7.37 -2.40 2.91
CA ALA A 82 -8.39 -2.98 3.80
C ALA A 82 -8.96 -1.95 4.77
N ALA A 83 -8.10 -1.13 5.36
CA ALA A 83 -8.51 -0.07 6.28
C ALA A 83 -9.33 1.01 5.59
N LEU A 84 -8.93 1.42 4.38
CA LEU A 84 -9.65 2.40 3.58
C LEU A 84 -11.04 1.90 3.19
N ARG A 85 -11.14 0.63 2.78
CA ARG A 85 -12.42 0.02 2.44
C ARG A 85 -13.35 0.00 3.64
N GLU A 86 -12.85 -0.42 4.80
CA GLU A 86 -13.65 -0.49 6.02
C GLU A 86 -14.13 0.89 6.46
N ALA A 87 -13.33 1.92 6.24
CA ALA A 87 -13.70 3.30 6.53
C ALA A 87 -14.67 3.93 5.50
N GLY A 88 -15.00 3.22 4.42
CA GLY A 88 -15.97 3.68 3.44
C GLY A 88 -15.41 4.58 2.34
N TYR A 89 -14.10 4.58 2.13
CA TYR A 89 -13.51 5.36 1.04
C TYR A 89 -13.88 4.81 -0.33
N ASP A 90 -13.96 5.69 -1.30
CA ASP A 90 -14.11 5.32 -2.71
C ASP A 90 -12.82 4.64 -3.19
N MET A 91 -12.87 3.33 -3.34
CA MET A 91 -11.70 2.52 -3.68
C MET A 91 -11.22 2.71 -5.11
N SER A 92 -11.99 3.37 -5.96
CA SER A 92 -11.55 3.72 -7.32
C SER A 92 -10.36 4.69 -7.34
N ARG A 93 -10.11 5.38 -6.23
CA ARG A 93 -9.01 6.33 -6.08
C ARG A 93 -7.69 5.66 -5.71
N PHE A 94 -7.71 4.38 -5.40
CA PHE A 94 -6.55 3.68 -4.86
C PHE A 94 -6.12 2.54 -5.78
N ARG A 95 -4.83 2.21 -5.72
CA ARG A 95 -4.24 1.12 -6.52
C ARG A 95 -3.31 0.28 -5.67
N LEU A 96 -3.26 -1.01 -5.98
CA LEU A 96 -2.24 -1.92 -5.47
C LEU A 96 -1.18 -2.13 -6.55
N VAL A 97 0.04 -2.40 -6.13
CA VAL A 97 1.08 -2.82 -7.07
C VAL A 97 0.78 -4.24 -7.51
N SER A 98 0.67 -4.46 -8.82
CA SER A 98 0.39 -5.77 -9.39
C SER A 98 1.64 -6.65 -9.31
N GLY A 99 1.49 -7.85 -8.74
CA GLY A 99 2.61 -8.77 -8.56
C GLY A 99 3.68 -8.23 -7.61
N ALA A 100 3.26 -7.51 -6.57
CA ALA A 100 4.16 -6.81 -5.66
C ALA A 100 5.11 -7.76 -4.93
N VAL A 101 6.39 -7.46 -4.99
CA VAL A 101 7.45 -8.13 -4.22
C VAL A 101 8.33 -7.07 -3.58
N LEU A 102 8.56 -7.18 -2.29
CA LEU A 102 9.51 -6.32 -1.60
C LEU A 102 10.93 -6.81 -1.90
N ARG A 103 11.73 -5.93 -2.47
CA ARG A 103 13.13 -6.18 -2.83
C ARG A 103 14.05 -5.38 -1.95
N SER A 104 15.26 -5.90 -1.77
CA SER A 104 16.35 -5.23 -1.10
C SER A 104 17.62 -5.43 -1.91
N GLU A 105 18.37 -4.35 -2.15
CA GLU A 105 19.64 -4.42 -2.86
C GLU A 105 20.67 -3.52 -2.18
N PRO A 106 21.97 -3.82 -2.34
CA PRO A 106 23.02 -2.94 -1.83
C PRO A 106 22.94 -1.55 -2.45
N TYR A 107 23.11 -0.53 -1.63
CA TYR A 107 23.13 0.87 -2.07
C TYR A 107 24.10 1.66 -1.20
N GLY A 108 25.25 2.03 -1.77
CA GLY A 108 26.31 2.67 -1.02
C GLY A 108 26.79 1.81 0.15
N ALA A 109 26.79 2.36 1.34
CA ALA A 109 27.15 1.65 2.57
C ALA A 109 25.96 0.94 3.24
N GLY A 110 24.75 1.06 2.67
CA GLY A 110 23.52 0.48 3.20
C GLY A 110 22.77 -0.36 2.17
N GLN A 111 21.48 -0.43 2.35
CA GLN A 111 20.58 -1.14 1.46
C GLN A 111 19.44 -0.24 1.02
N ARG A 112 18.97 -0.46 -0.20
CA ARG A 112 17.78 0.15 -0.77
C ARG A 112 16.66 -0.88 -0.76
N CYS A 113 15.53 -0.53 -0.17
CA CYS A 113 14.32 -1.36 -0.21
C CYS A 113 13.30 -0.71 -1.12
N PHE A 114 12.64 -1.52 -1.96
CA PHE A 114 11.64 -1.04 -2.89
C PHE A 114 10.61 -2.12 -3.20
N ILE A 115 9.44 -1.70 -3.63
CA ILE A 115 8.38 -2.61 -4.07
C ILE A 115 8.49 -2.74 -5.59
N GLU A 116 8.72 -3.95 -6.06
CA GLU A 116 8.77 -4.24 -7.49
C GLU A 116 7.44 -4.84 -7.94
N GLY A 117 7.01 -4.44 -9.12
CA GLY A 117 5.79 -4.98 -9.71
C GLY A 117 5.69 -4.74 -11.21
N SER A 118 4.62 -5.23 -11.81
CA SER A 118 4.39 -5.16 -13.26
C SER A 118 3.40 -4.08 -13.68
N GLY A 119 2.75 -3.44 -12.74
CA GLY A 119 1.77 -2.40 -13.00
C GLY A 119 0.96 -2.08 -11.77
N LEU A 120 -0.12 -1.33 -11.97
CA LEU A 120 -1.03 -0.94 -10.91
C LEU A 120 -2.37 -1.65 -11.12
N ALA A 121 -2.88 -2.26 -10.06
CA ALA A 121 -4.14 -2.98 -10.07
C ALA A 121 -5.24 -2.14 -9.40
N ARG A 122 -6.41 -2.13 -10.01
CA ARG A 122 -7.61 -1.59 -9.37
C ARG A 122 -8.04 -2.49 -8.22
N ILE A 123 -8.60 -1.88 -7.20
CA ILE A 123 -9.11 -2.59 -6.04
C ILE A 123 -10.59 -2.85 -6.28
N ALA A 124 -10.97 -4.12 -6.30
CA ALA A 124 -12.35 -4.54 -6.50
C ALA A 124 -13.24 -4.20 -5.30
#